data_ffe1e2e05c9bda56697527e6b9484c01
#
_entry.id   ffe1e2e05c9bda56697527e6b9484c01
#
_cell.length_a   1.000
_cell.length_b   1.000
_cell.length_c   1.000
_cell.angle_alpha   90.00
_cell.angle_beta   90.00
_cell.angle_gamma   90.00
#
_symmetry.space_group_name_H-M   'P 1'
#
loop_
_entity.id
_entity.type
_entity.pdbx_description
1 polymer ?
#
loop_
_entity_poly.entity_id
_entity_poly.type
_entity_poly.pdbx_seq_one_letter_code
_entity_poly.pdbx_strand_id
1 'polypeptide(L)'
;MPRSVLPGRTWLLALLVSAVYVLAQLTAGTSWTLFPDSYRYARAAEQHLGADRGEAHRTALSAFCASRADQAARSEKLDPTSAADAPGAAGAASEATCLKRWSDAPDITTGDPRYQSIFSSRPGYPLLATPFVGALGVLDGMRALGLLLAVGGSLTVCGLLRGAGLPPAAAVAGQIAFLVSPLGRWSLQALSEGLVTVCVLGAVWGGVLMARDRRTVGAALFIGSLAVCTVTRYSTALVLAALIAVAMFASWLLRRSRADLLLAGVATGCAGAVALVMKLLGLPSSEVTLQDTFTRHFRAPEVPDPWARLVDLDLKYWSHWIGEQAAMPFFLVATALSLWVLLRRGGVLGPLACAVTLTGAAQIAAHPLVQEADRLGVLMWVPVTLGIALITQAVRDFPSLPNDRTVRVPSSTVETYRADTTDS
;
A
#
# COMPACT_ATOMS: atom_id res chain seq x y z
N MET A 1 31.76 -12.03 -17.52
CA MET A 1 31.22 -12.59 -16.26
C MET A 1 30.69 -11.45 -15.41
N PRO A 2 29.38 -11.35 -15.11
CA PRO A 2 28.90 -10.31 -14.22
C PRO A 2 29.43 -10.63 -12.81
N ARG A 3 30.11 -9.66 -12.20
CA ARG A 3 30.55 -9.73 -10.82
C ARG A 3 29.34 -10.03 -9.93
N SER A 4 29.33 -11.20 -9.29
CA SER A 4 28.35 -11.55 -8.27
C SER A 4 28.49 -10.53 -7.13
N VAL A 5 27.60 -9.53 -7.12
CA VAL A 5 27.50 -8.63 -5.97
C VAL A 5 27.12 -9.49 -4.79
N LEU A 6 27.99 -9.55 -3.77
CA LEU A 6 27.76 -10.30 -2.54
C LEU A 6 26.33 -9.99 -2.01
N PRO A 7 25.55 -11.01 -1.67
CA PRO A 7 24.15 -10.81 -1.22
C PRO A 7 24.03 -9.79 -0.08
N GLY A 8 25.03 -9.68 0.79
CA GLY A 8 25.07 -8.70 1.89
C GLY A 8 25.01 -7.24 1.45
N ARG A 9 25.60 -6.86 0.30
CA ARG A 9 25.60 -5.46 -0.17
C ARG A 9 24.21 -4.95 -0.55
N THR A 10 23.34 -5.82 -1.11
CA THR A 10 21.96 -5.42 -1.43
C THR A 10 21.17 -5.08 -0.20
N TRP A 11 21.26 -5.92 0.83
CA TRP A 11 20.57 -5.70 2.10
C TRP A 11 21.08 -4.48 2.86
N LEU A 12 22.39 -4.21 2.81
CA LEU A 12 22.96 -2.98 3.40
C LEU A 12 22.40 -1.73 2.73
N LEU A 13 22.30 -1.70 1.39
CA LEU A 13 21.69 -0.58 0.67
C LEU A 13 20.19 -0.47 1.00
N ALA A 14 19.47 -1.58 1.05
CA ALA A 14 18.05 -1.59 1.40
C ALA A 14 17.82 -1.06 2.82
N LEU A 15 18.64 -1.44 3.78
CA LEU A 15 18.58 -0.95 5.16
C LEU A 15 18.96 0.54 5.25
N LEU A 16 19.95 1.00 4.48
CA LEU A 16 20.32 2.41 4.41
C LEU A 16 19.15 3.27 3.88
N VAL A 17 18.51 2.83 2.79
CA VAL A 17 17.31 3.51 2.25
C VAL A 17 16.20 3.56 3.29
N SER A 18 15.96 2.46 4.01
CA SER A 18 14.99 2.42 5.09
C SER A 18 15.34 3.36 6.24
N ALA A 19 16.62 3.42 6.64
CA ALA A 19 17.08 4.32 7.70
C ALA A 19 16.92 5.80 7.32
N VAL A 20 17.27 6.17 6.07
CA VAL A 20 17.06 7.52 5.54
C VAL A 20 15.56 7.87 5.54
N TYR A 21 14.71 6.94 5.12
CA TYR A 21 13.26 7.15 5.15
C TYR A 21 12.75 7.38 6.57
N VAL A 22 13.14 6.52 7.53
CA VAL A 22 12.74 6.68 8.95
C VAL A 22 13.20 8.03 9.49
N LEU A 23 14.46 8.40 9.26
CA LEU A 23 14.99 9.70 9.68
C LEU A 23 14.18 10.85 9.09
N ALA A 24 13.87 10.81 7.80
CA ALA A 24 13.04 11.80 7.15
C ALA A 24 11.64 11.90 7.78
N GLN A 25 11.00 10.76 8.09
CA GLN A 25 9.68 10.73 8.73
C GLN A 25 9.70 11.27 10.17
N LEU A 26 10.79 11.08 10.89
CA LEU A 26 10.94 11.59 12.26
C LEU A 26 11.25 13.08 12.31
N THR A 27 11.96 13.61 11.31
CA THR A 27 12.42 15.01 11.28
C THR A 27 11.48 15.96 10.52
N ALA A 28 10.79 15.47 9.49
CA ALA A 28 10.02 16.33 8.58
C ALA A 28 8.64 16.77 9.10
N GLY A 29 8.26 16.44 10.34
CA GLY A 29 6.97 16.85 10.91
C GLY A 29 5.78 16.41 10.06
N THR A 30 5.73 15.15 9.69
CA THR A 30 4.78 14.59 8.71
C THR A 30 3.31 14.79 9.09
N SER A 31 2.42 14.77 8.09
CA SER A 31 0.96 14.83 8.21
C SER A 31 0.33 13.55 8.82
N TRP A 32 1.06 12.88 9.74
CA TRP A 32 0.53 11.72 10.45
C TRP A 32 -0.59 12.15 11.40
N THR A 33 -1.69 11.40 11.39
CA THR A 33 -2.85 11.66 12.24
C THR A 33 -3.61 10.37 12.52
N LEU A 34 -4.37 10.34 13.61
CA LEU A 34 -5.30 9.25 13.88
C LEU A 34 -6.62 9.48 13.13
N PHE A 35 -7.07 8.44 12.45
CA PHE A 35 -8.38 8.36 11.78
C PHE A 35 -9.42 7.77 12.72
N PRO A 36 -10.72 7.84 12.39
CA PRO A 36 -11.75 7.16 13.18
C PRO A 36 -11.50 5.65 13.35
N ASP A 37 -10.97 4.98 12.32
CA ASP A 37 -10.58 3.57 12.40
C ASP A 37 -9.41 3.37 13.38
N SER A 38 -8.43 4.29 13.37
CA SER A 38 -7.29 4.25 14.29
C SER A 38 -7.71 4.32 15.76
N TYR A 39 -8.70 5.15 16.07
CA TYR A 39 -9.29 5.20 17.41
C TYR A 39 -9.82 3.82 17.84
N ARG A 40 -10.52 3.11 16.95
CA ARG A 40 -11.07 1.79 17.26
C ARG A 40 -9.97 0.74 17.44
N TYR A 41 -8.94 0.81 16.63
CA TYR A 41 -7.78 -0.08 16.76
C TYR A 41 -7.03 0.20 18.07
N ALA A 42 -6.84 1.46 18.44
CA ALA A 42 -6.24 1.85 19.71
C ALA A 42 -7.08 1.37 20.90
N ARG A 43 -8.41 1.60 20.88
CA ARG A 43 -9.32 1.12 21.90
C ARG A 43 -9.27 -0.41 22.06
N ALA A 44 -9.23 -1.15 20.94
CA ALA A 44 -9.12 -2.60 21.00
C ALA A 44 -7.76 -3.05 21.52
N ALA A 45 -6.68 -2.36 21.17
CA ALA A 45 -5.34 -2.65 21.70
C ALA A 45 -5.27 -2.43 23.22
N GLU A 46 -5.87 -1.34 23.75
CA GLU A 46 -5.96 -1.08 25.20
C GLU A 46 -6.78 -2.18 25.91
N GLN A 47 -7.88 -2.65 25.30
CA GLN A 47 -8.64 -3.78 25.85
C GLN A 47 -7.81 -5.08 25.87
N HIS A 48 -6.97 -5.33 24.90
CA HIS A 48 -6.05 -6.46 24.87
C HIS A 48 -4.97 -6.34 25.96
N LEU A 49 -4.64 -5.12 26.40
CA LEU A 49 -3.74 -4.86 27.55
C LEU A 49 -4.43 -5.01 28.90
N GLY A 50 -5.76 -5.25 28.92
CA GLY A 50 -6.54 -5.48 30.13
C GLY A 50 -7.34 -4.27 30.64
N ALA A 51 -7.32 -3.14 29.91
CA ALA A 51 -8.15 -1.99 30.24
C ALA A 51 -9.65 -2.33 30.07
N ASP A 52 -10.49 -1.83 30.98
CA ASP A 52 -11.93 -1.93 30.82
C ASP A 52 -12.42 -1.09 29.64
N ARG A 53 -13.68 -1.28 29.22
CA ARG A 53 -14.25 -0.57 28.05
C ARG A 53 -14.21 0.95 28.19
N GLY A 54 -14.47 1.47 29.39
CA GLY A 54 -14.50 2.89 29.67
C GLY A 54 -13.10 3.50 29.69
N GLU A 55 -12.14 2.82 30.29
CA GLU A 55 -10.74 3.22 30.32
C GLU A 55 -10.14 3.20 28.90
N ALA A 56 -10.31 2.10 28.17
CA ALA A 56 -9.84 1.97 26.78
C ALA A 56 -10.46 3.06 25.87
N HIS A 57 -11.75 3.39 26.07
CA HIS A 57 -12.39 4.49 25.36
C HIS A 57 -11.71 5.83 25.69
N ARG A 58 -11.54 6.17 26.97
CA ARG A 58 -10.93 7.45 27.39
C ARG A 58 -9.52 7.60 26.87
N THR A 59 -8.70 6.56 27.01
CA THR A 59 -7.29 6.57 26.53
C THR A 59 -7.23 6.75 25.00
N ALA A 60 -7.98 5.96 24.25
CA ALA A 60 -8.01 6.07 22.78
C ALA A 60 -8.60 7.41 22.32
N LEU A 61 -9.63 7.93 23.00
CA LEU A 61 -10.25 9.23 22.69
C LEU A 61 -9.29 10.38 22.95
N SER A 62 -8.59 10.38 24.09
CA SER A 62 -7.59 11.40 24.39
C SER A 62 -6.51 11.44 23.30
N ALA A 63 -5.94 10.30 22.91
CA ALA A 63 -4.96 10.22 21.85
C ALA A 63 -5.52 10.69 20.49
N PHE A 64 -6.76 10.31 20.16
CA PHE A 64 -7.43 10.76 18.92
C PHE A 64 -7.63 12.28 18.91
N CYS A 65 -8.12 12.87 20.00
CA CYS A 65 -8.34 14.30 20.10
C CYS A 65 -7.02 15.09 20.11
N ALA A 66 -5.98 14.60 20.79
CA ALA A 66 -4.63 15.19 20.76
C ALA A 66 -4.04 15.18 19.33
N SER A 67 -4.21 14.07 18.58
CA SER A 67 -3.77 14.00 17.18
C SER A 67 -4.50 15.02 16.28
N ARG A 68 -5.78 15.31 16.54
CA ARG A 68 -6.56 16.35 15.86
C ARG A 68 -6.10 17.75 16.24
N ALA A 69 -5.75 17.95 17.50
CA ALA A 69 -5.17 19.20 18.00
C ALA A 69 -3.84 19.53 17.30
N ASP A 70 -2.96 18.54 17.20
CA ASP A 70 -1.69 18.67 16.46
C ASP A 70 -1.90 19.04 15.00
N GLN A 71 -2.90 18.46 14.34
CA GLN A 71 -3.24 18.80 12.97
C GLN A 71 -3.73 20.26 12.85
N ALA A 72 -4.61 20.69 13.75
CA ALA A 72 -5.12 22.05 13.79
C ALA A 72 -3.99 23.06 14.05
N ALA A 73 -3.10 22.78 15.01
CA ALA A 73 -1.96 23.63 15.32
C ALA A 73 -0.96 23.73 14.14
N ARG A 74 -0.74 22.65 13.40
CA ARG A 74 0.07 22.67 12.18
C ARG A 74 -0.57 23.51 11.07
N SER A 75 -1.89 23.39 10.89
CA SER A 75 -2.63 24.19 9.91
C SER A 75 -2.58 25.67 10.26
N GLU A 76 -2.72 26.02 11.53
CA GLU A 76 -2.60 27.38 12.04
C GLU A 76 -1.22 27.99 11.73
N LYS A 77 -0.14 27.27 11.95
CA LYS A 77 1.22 27.72 11.63
C LYS A 77 1.47 28.01 10.15
N LEU A 78 0.71 27.38 9.26
CA LEU A 78 0.84 27.52 7.82
C LEU A 78 -0.19 28.50 7.23
N ASP A 79 -1.11 29.02 8.06
CA ASP A 79 -2.11 29.98 7.64
C ASP A 79 -1.55 31.40 7.79
N PRO A 80 -1.31 32.13 6.68
CA PRO A 80 -0.78 33.48 6.72
C PRO A 80 -1.75 34.50 7.36
N THR A 81 -3.01 34.11 7.55
CA THR A 81 -4.05 34.95 8.17
C THR A 81 -4.23 34.68 9.67
N SER A 82 -3.53 33.65 10.20
CA SER A 82 -3.57 33.36 11.65
C SER A 82 -2.93 34.50 12.45
N ALA A 83 -3.64 34.91 13.51
CA ALA A 83 -3.10 35.92 14.42
C ALA A 83 -1.85 35.39 15.13
N ALA A 84 -0.76 36.15 15.05
CA ALA A 84 0.52 35.80 15.68
C ALA A 84 0.47 35.75 17.22
N ASP A 85 -0.61 36.32 17.81
CA ASP A 85 -0.69 36.60 19.23
C ASP A 85 -1.10 35.42 20.13
N ALA A 86 -1.57 34.30 19.54
CA ALA A 86 -1.97 33.12 20.31
C ALA A 86 -1.57 31.81 19.60
N PRO A 87 -0.28 31.50 19.45
CA PRO A 87 0.18 30.30 18.78
C PRO A 87 -0.32 29.04 19.51
N GLY A 88 -0.99 28.12 18.77
CA GLY A 88 -1.53 26.87 19.29
C GLY A 88 -2.96 26.99 19.84
N ALA A 89 -3.62 28.12 19.75
CA ALA A 89 -4.99 28.31 20.21
C ALA A 89 -5.98 27.39 19.43
N ALA A 90 -5.80 27.24 18.12
CA ALA A 90 -6.61 26.34 17.30
C ALA A 90 -6.46 24.88 17.73
N GLY A 91 -5.25 24.46 18.11
CA GLY A 91 -5.00 23.11 18.64
C GLY A 91 -5.76 22.86 19.93
N ALA A 92 -5.59 23.73 20.93
CA ALA A 92 -6.27 23.61 22.22
C ALA A 92 -7.80 23.63 22.09
N ALA A 93 -8.35 24.52 21.25
CA ALA A 93 -9.77 24.59 20.98
C ALA A 93 -10.30 23.33 20.27
N SER A 94 -9.52 22.77 19.34
CA SER A 94 -9.86 21.52 18.65
C SER A 94 -9.91 20.34 19.61
N GLU A 95 -8.93 20.21 20.51
CA GLU A 95 -8.90 19.14 21.52
C GLU A 95 -10.08 19.23 22.49
N ALA A 96 -10.29 20.42 23.08
CA ALA A 96 -11.40 20.64 24.00
C ALA A 96 -12.77 20.34 23.38
N THR A 97 -12.97 20.77 22.12
CA THR A 97 -14.22 20.52 21.38
C THR A 97 -14.40 19.03 21.10
N CYS A 98 -13.31 18.34 20.70
CA CYS A 98 -13.31 16.90 20.43
C CYS A 98 -13.66 16.10 21.70
N LEU A 99 -12.98 16.36 22.80
CA LEU A 99 -13.26 15.70 24.09
C LEU A 99 -14.69 15.96 24.57
N LYS A 100 -15.14 17.23 24.58
CA LYS A 100 -16.51 17.58 24.99
C LYS A 100 -17.55 16.85 24.14
N ARG A 101 -17.29 16.63 22.86
CA ARG A 101 -18.24 15.97 21.97
C ARG A 101 -18.39 14.48 22.24
N TRP A 102 -17.31 13.79 22.64
CA TRP A 102 -17.24 12.34 22.59
C TRP A 102 -17.00 11.66 23.95
N SER A 103 -16.70 12.40 25.04
CA SER A 103 -16.40 11.82 26.36
C SER A 103 -17.53 10.93 26.91
N ASP A 104 -18.76 11.31 26.67
CA ASP A 104 -19.93 10.58 27.16
C ASP A 104 -20.56 9.64 26.13
N ALA A 105 -19.97 9.60 24.91
CA ALA A 105 -20.45 8.74 23.83
C ALA A 105 -19.77 7.35 23.89
N PRO A 106 -20.47 6.28 23.54
CA PRO A 106 -19.88 4.93 23.52
C PRO A 106 -18.83 4.73 22.41
N ASP A 107 -18.84 5.59 21.39
CA ASP A 107 -17.90 5.60 20.25
C ASP A 107 -17.94 6.98 19.58
N ILE A 108 -16.87 7.32 18.86
CA ILE A 108 -16.77 8.57 18.07
C ILE A 108 -17.64 8.56 16.80
N THR A 109 -18.35 7.48 16.54
CA THR A 109 -19.29 7.36 15.40
C THR A 109 -20.66 6.91 15.89
N THR A 110 -20.84 5.63 16.21
CA THR A 110 -22.10 5.05 16.70
C THR A 110 -21.85 3.82 17.56
N GLY A 111 -22.74 3.59 18.53
CA GLY A 111 -22.75 2.36 19.34
C GLY A 111 -23.54 1.20 18.73
N ASP A 112 -24.07 1.32 17.50
CA ASP A 112 -24.85 0.25 16.86
C ASP A 112 -24.03 -1.05 16.82
N PRO A 113 -24.55 -2.19 17.31
CA PRO A 113 -23.83 -3.46 17.38
C PRO A 113 -23.35 -3.95 16.02
N ARG A 114 -24.11 -3.71 14.96
CA ARG A 114 -23.74 -4.12 13.57
C ARG A 114 -22.51 -3.35 13.10
N TYR A 115 -22.47 -2.05 13.38
CA TYR A 115 -21.30 -1.24 13.08
C TYR A 115 -20.08 -1.68 13.88
N GLN A 116 -20.25 -1.92 15.17
CA GLN A 116 -19.15 -2.40 16.03
C GLN A 116 -18.65 -3.78 15.60
N SER A 117 -19.53 -4.65 15.08
CA SER A 117 -19.16 -5.99 14.60
C SER A 117 -18.22 -5.94 13.39
N ILE A 118 -18.30 -4.91 12.54
CA ILE A 118 -17.39 -4.73 11.40
C ILE A 118 -15.93 -4.59 11.87
N PHE A 119 -15.70 -3.93 13.01
CA PHE A 119 -14.34 -3.74 13.56
C PHE A 119 -13.91 -4.91 14.43
N SER A 120 -14.77 -5.44 15.28
CA SER A 120 -14.45 -6.57 16.16
C SER A 120 -14.15 -7.85 15.39
N SER A 121 -14.67 -7.99 14.17
CA SER A 121 -14.36 -9.11 13.26
C SER A 121 -12.96 -9.04 12.63
N ARG A 122 -12.19 -7.98 12.87
CA ARG A 122 -10.89 -7.70 12.25
C ARG A 122 -9.78 -7.48 13.30
N PRO A 123 -9.48 -8.50 14.14
CA PRO A 123 -8.55 -8.34 15.27
C PRO A 123 -7.07 -8.19 14.86
N GLY A 124 -6.70 -8.49 13.61
CA GLY A 124 -5.30 -8.60 13.20
C GLY A 124 -4.47 -7.34 13.44
N TYR A 125 -4.98 -6.16 13.04
CA TYR A 125 -4.26 -4.91 13.25
C TYR A 125 -4.20 -4.49 14.73
N PRO A 126 -5.30 -4.50 15.51
CA PRO A 126 -5.24 -4.25 16.95
C PRO A 126 -4.29 -5.17 17.72
N LEU A 127 -4.31 -6.46 17.44
CA LEU A 127 -3.39 -7.42 18.07
C LEU A 127 -1.92 -7.10 17.78
N LEU A 128 -1.61 -6.73 16.53
CA LEU A 128 -0.26 -6.30 16.18
C LEU A 128 0.11 -4.96 16.85
N ALA A 129 -0.85 -4.06 17.04
CA ALA A 129 -0.64 -2.76 17.70
C ALA A 129 -0.42 -2.88 19.22
N THR A 130 -1.00 -3.90 19.86
CA THR A 130 -0.99 -4.07 21.33
C THR A 130 0.39 -3.93 21.95
N PRO A 131 1.45 -4.63 21.53
CA PRO A 131 2.77 -4.49 22.16
C PRO A 131 3.37 -3.08 21.99
N PHE A 132 3.10 -2.40 20.89
CA PHE A 132 3.58 -1.03 20.64
C PHE A 132 2.84 -0.02 21.51
N VAL A 133 1.52 -0.17 21.59
CA VAL A 133 0.67 0.69 22.46
C VAL A 133 1.04 0.50 23.91
N GLY A 134 1.25 -0.75 24.37
CA GLY A 134 1.65 -1.03 25.74
C GLY A 134 3.03 -0.49 26.11
N ALA A 135 3.97 -0.47 25.17
CA ALA A 135 5.33 0.01 25.42
C ALA A 135 5.50 1.53 25.29
N LEU A 136 4.78 2.18 24.37
CA LEU A 136 5.01 3.56 23.94
C LEU A 136 3.76 4.48 24.11
N GLY A 137 2.64 3.94 24.56
CA GLY A 137 1.35 4.63 24.53
C GLY A 137 0.72 4.65 23.14
N VAL A 138 -0.50 5.17 23.03
CA VAL A 138 -1.30 5.08 21.79
C VAL A 138 -0.66 5.82 20.63
N LEU A 139 -0.28 7.10 20.81
CA LEU A 139 0.23 7.92 19.70
C LEU A 139 1.56 7.38 19.15
N ASP A 140 2.54 7.24 20.01
CA ASP A 140 3.89 6.82 19.59
C ASP A 140 3.91 5.35 19.20
N GLY A 141 3.13 4.50 19.88
CA GLY A 141 3.00 3.08 19.55
C GLY A 141 2.39 2.85 18.16
N MET A 142 1.31 3.56 17.82
CA MET A 142 0.69 3.46 16.50
C MET A 142 1.60 4.04 15.40
N ARG A 143 2.35 5.11 15.70
CA ARG A 143 3.33 5.69 14.79
C ARG A 143 4.50 4.75 14.54
N ALA A 144 5.04 4.14 15.60
CA ALA A 144 6.13 3.15 15.50
C ALA A 144 5.70 1.92 14.68
N LEU A 145 4.48 1.42 14.89
CA LEU A 145 3.92 0.35 14.08
C LEU A 145 3.80 0.75 12.60
N GLY A 146 3.30 1.95 12.30
CA GLY A 146 3.22 2.46 10.93
C GLY A 146 4.58 2.52 10.25
N LEU A 147 5.61 3.03 10.95
CA LEU A 147 7.00 3.03 10.47
C LEU A 147 7.52 1.60 10.20
N LEU A 148 7.25 0.67 11.12
CA LEU A 148 7.62 -0.74 10.93
C LEU A 148 6.95 -1.35 9.70
N LEU A 149 5.66 -1.08 9.48
CA LEU A 149 4.92 -1.59 8.33
C LEU A 149 5.41 -0.98 7.01
N ALA A 150 5.70 0.32 6.97
CA ALA A 150 6.25 0.97 5.80
C ALA A 150 7.64 0.42 5.43
N VAL A 151 8.53 0.30 6.42
CA VAL A 151 9.87 -0.30 6.24
C VAL A 151 9.75 -1.78 5.87
N GLY A 152 8.93 -2.55 6.59
CA GLY A 152 8.70 -3.97 6.33
C GLY A 152 8.15 -4.21 4.93
N GLY A 153 7.17 -3.41 4.48
CA GLY A 153 6.64 -3.46 3.12
C GLY A 153 7.70 -3.17 2.07
N SER A 154 8.52 -2.13 2.27
CA SER A 154 9.60 -1.77 1.36
C SER A 154 10.68 -2.87 1.25
N LEU A 155 11.07 -3.45 2.37
CA LEU A 155 12.01 -4.58 2.41
C LEU A 155 11.41 -5.84 1.77
N THR A 156 10.08 -6.06 1.93
CA THR A 156 9.36 -7.14 1.25
C THR A 156 9.40 -6.96 -0.27
N VAL A 157 9.22 -5.73 -0.78
CA VAL A 157 9.40 -5.42 -2.22
C VAL A 157 10.82 -5.74 -2.68
N CYS A 158 11.84 -5.31 -1.94
CA CYS A 158 13.24 -5.62 -2.26
C CYS A 158 13.48 -7.13 -2.32
N GLY A 159 13.03 -7.87 -1.30
CA GLY A 159 13.14 -9.33 -1.23
C GLY A 159 12.38 -10.05 -2.35
N LEU A 160 11.17 -9.62 -2.65
CA LEU A 160 10.35 -10.12 -3.75
C LEU A 160 11.06 -9.96 -5.11
N LEU A 161 11.56 -8.76 -5.40
CA LEU A 161 12.26 -8.47 -6.66
C LEU A 161 13.58 -9.24 -6.77
N ARG A 162 14.33 -9.38 -5.66
CA ARG A 162 15.51 -10.26 -5.59
C ARG A 162 15.11 -11.74 -5.78
N GLY A 163 14.04 -12.16 -5.13
CA GLY A 163 13.43 -13.49 -5.32
C GLY A 163 12.98 -13.73 -6.77
N ALA A 164 12.53 -12.69 -7.46
CA ALA A 164 12.23 -12.72 -8.89
C ALA A 164 13.49 -12.68 -9.79
N GLY A 165 14.70 -12.60 -9.21
CA GLY A 165 15.99 -12.63 -9.94
C GLY A 165 16.41 -11.29 -10.52
N LEU A 166 15.78 -10.19 -10.14
CA LEU A 166 16.21 -8.87 -10.58
C LEU A 166 17.53 -8.47 -9.92
N PRO A 167 18.36 -7.64 -10.61
CA PRO A 167 19.61 -7.15 -10.04
C PRO A 167 19.40 -6.25 -8.83
N PRO A 168 20.41 -6.09 -7.94
CA PRO A 168 20.31 -5.29 -6.72
C PRO A 168 19.77 -3.86 -6.94
N ALA A 169 20.27 -3.17 -7.96
CA ALA A 169 19.86 -1.79 -8.27
C ALA A 169 18.35 -1.71 -8.60
N ALA A 170 17.83 -2.66 -9.39
CA ALA A 170 16.42 -2.71 -9.72
C ALA A 170 15.54 -3.01 -8.48
N ALA A 171 16.01 -3.92 -7.61
CA ALA A 171 15.29 -4.22 -6.37
C ALA A 171 15.24 -3.02 -5.41
N VAL A 172 16.34 -2.28 -5.26
CA VAL A 172 16.38 -1.05 -4.46
C VAL A 172 15.55 0.06 -5.11
N ALA A 173 15.53 0.18 -6.45
CA ALA A 173 14.65 1.12 -7.13
C ALA A 173 13.16 0.82 -6.84
N GLY A 174 12.74 -0.44 -6.86
CA GLY A 174 11.39 -0.84 -6.45
C GLY A 174 11.09 -0.53 -4.97
N GLN A 175 12.06 -0.74 -4.08
CA GLN A 175 11.94 -0.37 -2.68
C GLN A 175 11.74 1.14 -2.49
N ILE A 176 12.53 1.97 -3.18
CA ILE A 176 12.38 3.44 -3.14
C ILE A 176 11.01 3.83 -3.70
N ALA A 177 10.61 3.25 -4.85
CA ALA A 177 9.31 3.51 -5.44
C ALA A 177 8.15 3.18 -4.48
N PHE A 178 8.26 2.12 -3.67
CA PHE A 178 7.30 1.81 -2.61
C PHE A 178 7.23 2.93 -1.59
N LEU A 179 8.37 3.35 -1.04
CA LEU A 179 8.44 4.33 0.06
C LEU A 179 7.94 5.72 -0.34
N VAL A 180 8.18 6.13 -1.60
CA VAL A 180 7.77 7.47 -2.10
C VAL A 180 6.38 7.48 -2.75
N SER A 181 5.75 6.32 -2.93
CA SER A 181 4.40 6.18 -3.50
C SER A 181 3.31 6.24 -2.42
N PRO A 182 2.03 6.28 -2.81
CA PRO A 182 0.92 6.11 -1.89
C PRO A 182 1.00 4.85 -1.01
N LEU A 183 1.66 3.76 -1.46
CA LEU A 183 1.88 2.55 -0.66
C LEU A 183 2.65 2.86 0.62
N GLY A 184 3.78 3.56 0.52
CA GLY A 184 4.57 3.97 1.70
C GLY A 184 3.81 4.93 2.61
N ARG A 185 3.11 5.91 2.01
CA ARG A 185 2.30 6.88 2.75
C ARG A 185 1.19 6.20 3.57
N TRP A 186 0.39 5.33 2.96
CA TRP A 186 -0.71 4.67 3.64
C TRP A 186 -0.25 3.57 4.59
N SER A 187 0.91 2.94 4.32
CA SER A 187 1.53 2.01 5.28
C SER A 187 2.02 2.69 6.55
N LEU A 188 2.39 3.98 6.49
CA LEU A 188 2.82 4.78 7.63
C LEU A 188 1.66 5.15 8.56
N GLN A 189 0.43 5.26 8.03
CA GLN A 189 -0.73 5.67 8.82
C GLN A 189 -1.14 4.57 9.82
N ALA A 190 -1.76 4.99 10.92
CA ALA A 190 -2.28 4.09 11.95
C ALA A 190 -3.56 3.35 11.48
N LEU A 191 -3.45 2.66 10.35
CA LEU A 191 -4.54 1.99 9.64
C LEU A 191 -4.13 0.59 9.20
N SER A 192 -5.11 -0.27 8.95
CA SER A 192 -4.87 -1.66 8.53
C SER A 192 -4.27 -1.80 7.13
N GLU A 193 -4.27 -0.73 6.33
CA GLU A 193 -3.76 -0.69 4.95
C GLU A 193 -2.30 -1.09 4.85
N GLY A 194 -1.46 -0.64 5.79
CA GLY A 194 -0.04 -1.02 5.84
C GLY A 194 0.15 -2.52 6.03
N LEU A 195 -0.56 -3.11 7.00
CA LEU A 195 -0.49 -4.55 7.25
C LEU A 195 -1.04 -5.36 6.08
N VAL A 196 -2.17 -4.94 5.51
CA VAL A 196 -2.75 -5.56 4.31
C VAL A 196 -1.75 -5.51 3.14
N THR A 197 -1.10 -4.36 2.91
CA THR A 197 -0.10 -4.21 1.85
C THR A 197 1.08 -5.16 2.04
N VAL A 198 1.60 -5.29 3.27
CA VAL A 198 2.67 -6.25 3.58
C VAL A 198 2.21 -7.69 3.31
N CYS A 199 1.00 -8.06 3.71
CA CYS A 199 0.42 -9.36 3.43
C CYS A 199 0.26 -9.64 1.92
N VAL A 200 -0.25 -8.67 1.17
CA VAL A 200 -0.39 -8.77 -0.30
C VAL A 200 0.97 -8.97 -0.97
N LEU A 201 1.97 -8.18 -0.60
CA LEU A 201 3.34 -8.32 -1.12
C LEU A 201 3.97 -9.66 -0.71
N GLY A 202 3.71 -10.13 0.52
CA GLY A 202 4.13 -11.45 0.99
C GLY A 202 3.51 -12.58 0.18
N ALA A 203 2.20 -12.50 -0.13
CA ALA A 203 1.53 -13.47 -0.98
C ALA A 203 2.09 -13.45 -2.42
N VAL A 204 2.33 -12.28 -3.01
CA VAL A 204 2.98 -12.15 -4.32
C VAL A 204 4.38 -12.76 -4.29
N TRP A 205 5.17 -12.50 -3.25
CA TRP A 205 6.50 -13.09 -3.09
C TRP A 205 6.42 -14.61 -2.95
N GLY A 206 5.49 -15.12 -2.15
CA GLY A 206 5.21 -16.56 -2.06
C GLY A 206 4.93 -17.19 -3.40
N GLY A 207 4.07 -16.56 -4.23
CA GLY A 207 3.78 -16.99 -5.60
C GLY A 207 5.02 -17.02 -6.51
N VAL A 208 5.87 -16.00 -6.42
CA VAL A 208 7.17 -15.96 -7.14
C VAL A 208 8.09 -17.09 -6.73
N LEU A 209 8.20 -17.37 -5.43
CA LEU A 209 9.03 -18.46 -4.91
C LEU A 209 8.51 -19.84 -5.36
N MET A 210 7.19 -20.04 -5.37
CA MET A 210 6.57 -21.27 -5.90
C MET A 210 6.91 -21.48 -7.37
N ALA A 211 6.89 -20.42 -8.18
CA ALA A 211 7.24 -20.48 -9.59
C ALA A 211 8.75 -20.73 -9.85
N ARG A 212 9.59 -20.53 -8.83
CA ARG A 212 11.06 -20.73 -8.89
C ARG A 212 11.55 -21.97 -8.13
N ASP A 213 10.74 -23.02 -8.08
CA ASP A 213 11.05 -24.31 -7.46
C ASP A 213 11.29 -24.30 -5.94
N ARG A 214 11.04 -23.17 -5.27
CA ARG A 214 11.00 -23.09 -3.79
C ARG A 214 9.57 -23.29 -3.28
N ARG A 215 8.93 -24.37 -3.72
CA ARG A 215 7.47 -24.56 -3.58
C ARG A 215 6.99 -24.54 -2.14
N THR A 216 7.66 -25.24 -1.24
CA THR A 216 7.25 -25.32 0.18
C THR A 216 7.34 -23.97 0.87
N VAL A 217 8.48 -23.29 0.74
CA VAL A 217 8.69 -21.95 1.33
C VAL A 217 7.74 -20.94 0.71
N GLY A 218 7.57 -21.01 -0.62
CA GLY A 218 6.64 -20.13 -1.33
C GLY A 218 5.20 -20.34 -0.90
N ALA A 219 4.74 -21.59 -0.78
CA ALA A 219 3.38 -21.93 -0.32
C ALA A 219 3.18 -21.50 1.13
N ALA A 220 4.15 -21.74 2.03
CA ALA A 220 4.06 -21.31 3.42
C ALA A 220 3.95 -19.78 3.54
N LEU A 221 4.76 -19.03 2.77
CA LEU A 221 4.70 -17.57 2.75
C LEU A 221 3.36 -17.08 2.16
N PHE A 222 2.89 -17.70 1.07
CA PHE A 222 1.61 -17.35 0.42
C PHE A 222 0.42 -17.56 1.38
N ILE A 223 0.30 -18.76 1.93
CA ILE A 223 -0.78 -19.14 2.83
C ILE A 223 -0.71 -18.33 4.14
N GLY A 224 0.47 -18.20 4.74
CA GLY A 224 0.67 -17.41 5.95
C GLY A 224 0.31 -15.94 5.76
N SER A 225 0.71 -15.34 4.64
CA SER A 225 0.34 -13.96 4.30
C SER A 225 -1.18 -13.79 4.14
N LEU A 226 -1.85 -14.72 3.47
CA LEU A 226 -3.32 -14.68 3.33
C LEU A 226 -4.01 -14.94 4.67
N ALA A 227 -3.48 -15.79 5.54
CA ALA A 227 -4.04 -16.02 6.87
C ALA A 227 -3.97 -14.74 7.73
N VAL A 228 -2.84 -14.04 7.76
CA VAL A 228 -2.71 -12.73 8.44
C VAL A 228 -3.63 -11.70 7.79
N CYS A 229 -3.72 -11.67 6.46
CA CYS A 229 -4.64 -10.79 5.76
C CYS A 229 -6.10 -11.08 6.13
N THR A 230 -6.48 -12.36 6.32
CA THR A 230 -7.85 -12.77 6.70
C THR A 230 -8.25 -12.22 8.06
N VAL A 231 -7.41 -12.33 9.08
CA VAL A 231 -7.71 -11.78 10.42
C VAL A 231 -7.62 -10.25 10.46
N THR A 232 -6.99 -9.63 9.45
CA THR A 232 -6.91 -8.16 9.33
C THR A 232 -8.05 -7.61 8.50
N ARG A 233 -8.33 -8.23 7.35
CA ARG A 233 -9.33 -7.76 6.37
C ARG A 233 -9.77 -8.94 5.48
N TYR A 234 -10.66 -9.80 6.01
CA TYR A 234 -11.08 -11.05 5.36
C TYR A 234 -11.65 -10.87 3.95
N SER A 235 -12.39 -9.78 3.70
CA SER A 235 -12.92 -9.47 2.38
C SER A 235 -11.81 -9.24 1.35
N THR A 236 -10.76 -8.51 1.72
CA THR A 236 -9.58 -8.31 0.87
C THR A 236 -8.83 -9.62 0.61
N ALA A 237 -8.64 -10.45 1.64
CA ALA A 237 -7.99 -11.76 1.50
C ALA A 237 -8.75 -12.67 0.55
N LEU A 238 -10.09 -12.72 0.64
CA LEU A 238 -10.96 -13.50 -0.24
C LEU A 238 -10.84 -13.04 -1.69
N VAL A 239 -11.00 -11.73 -1.94
CA VAL A 239 -10.94 -11.14 -3.29
C VAL A 239 -9.56 -11.34 -3.91
N LEU A 240 -8.49 -11.10 -3.14
CA LEU A 240 -7.12 -11.31 -3.60
C LEU A 240 -6.86 -12.77 -3.99
N ALA A 241 -7.23 -13.72 -3.13
CA ALA A 241 -7.03 -15.14 -3.40
C ALA A 241 -7.82 -15.60 -4.64
N ALA A 242 -9.08 -15.15 -4.78
CA ALA A 242 -9.92 -15.46 -5.94
C ALA A 242 -9.33 -14.87 -7.24
N LEU A 243 -8.90 -13.60 -7.21
CA LEU A 243 -8.32 -12.94 -8.39
C LEU A 243 -6.95 -13.54 -8.76
N ILE A 244 -6.13 -13.94 -7.79
CA ILE A 244 -4.89 -14.68 -8.06
C ILE A 244 -5.23 -16.03 -8.71
N ALA A 245 -6.22 -16.77 -8.19
CA ALA A 245 -6.62 -18.03 -8.77
C ALA A 245 -7.03 -17.87 -10.24
N VAL A 246 -7.88 -16.90 -10.55
CA VAL A 246 -8.32 -16.60 -11.93
C VAL A 246 -7.13 -16.18 -12.82
N ALA A 247 -6.31 -15.24 -12.37
CA ALA A 247 -5.19 -14.72 -13.14
C ALA A 247 -4.14 -15.82 -13.43
N MET A 248 -3.86 -16.67 -12.45
CA MET A 248 -2.90 -17.78 -12.62
C MET A 248 -3.47 -18.91 -13.45
N PHE A 249 -4.77 -19.18 -13.37
CA PHE A 249 -5.44 -20.14 -14.26
C PHE A 249 -5.43 -19.64 -15.71
N ALA A 250 -5.74 -18.35 -15.95
CA ALA A 250 -5.63 -17.74 -17.28
C ALA A 250 -4.19 -17.79 -17.81
N SER A 251 -3.19 -17.51 -16.96
CA SER A 251 -1.77 -17.64 -17.31
C SER A 251 -1.43 -19.09 -17.69
N TRP A 252 -1.93 -20.06 -16.94
CA TRP A 252 -1.74 -21.48 -17.27
C TRP A 252 -2.35 -21.86 -18.64
N LEU A 253 -3.55 -21.38 -18.95
CA LEU A 253 -4.15 -21.64 -20.27
C LEU A 253 -3.27 -21.16 -21.42
N LEU A 254 -2.59 -20.02 -21.24
CA LEU A 254 -1.72 -19.40 -22.26
C LEU A 254 -0.33 -20.06 -22.31
N ARG A 255 0.26 -20.39 -21.15
CA ARG A 255 1.67 -20.78 -21.04
C ARG A 255 1.86 -22.28 -20.75
N ARG A 256 0.79 -22.98 -20.34
CA ARG A 256 0.79 -24.39 -19.92
C ARG A 256 1.82 -24.72 -18.82
N SER A 257 2.15 -23.72 -17.97
CA SER A 257 3.09 -23.89 -16.87
C SER A 257 2.46 -24.65 -15.69
N ARG A 258 3.13 -25.72 -15.24
CA ARG A 258 2.70 -26.47 -14.04
C ARG A 258 2.73 -25.61 -12.78
N ALA A 259 3.65 -24.65 -12.70
CA ALA A 259 3.74 -23.74 -11.57
C ALA A 259 2.52 -22.78 -11.50
N ASP A 260 2.06 -22.30 -12.67
CA ASP A 260 0.86 -21.44 -12.73
C ASP A 260 -0.39 -22.21 -12.28
N LEU A 261 -0.54 -23.47 -12.72
CA LEU A 261 -1.66 -24.31 -12.29
C LEU A 261 -1.62 -24.65 -10.80
N LEU A 262 -0.44 -24.97 -10.26
CA LEU A 262 -0.25 -25.20 -8.84
C LEU A 262 -0.64 -23.97 -8.01
N LEU A 263 -0.16 -22.79 -8.41
CA LEU A 263 -0.47 -21.54 -7.71
C LEU A 263 -1.96 -21.19 -7.81
N ALA A 264 -2.59 -21.43 -8.97
CA ALA A 264 -4.04 -21.29 -9.12
C ALA A 264 -4.80 -22.21 -8.16
N GLY A 265 -4.38 -23.48 -8.03
CA GLY A 265 -4.99 -24.45 -7.11
C GLY A 265 -4.83 -24.04 -5.64
N VAL A 266 -3.63 -23.61 -5.23
CA VAL A 266 -3.38 -23.13 -3.86
C VAL A 266 -4.22 -21.88 -3.57
N ALA A 267 -4.27 -20.93 -4.51
CA ALA A 267 -5.07 -19.71 -4.35
C ALA A 267 -6.59 -20.02 -4.25
N THR A 268 -7.09 -20.95 -5.06
CA THR A 268 -8.48 -21.43 -4.98
C THR A 268 -8.77 -22.06 -3.61
N GLY A 269 -7.86 -22.92 -3.13
CA GLY A 269 -7.97 -23.53 -1.79
C GLY A 269 -8.00 -22.46 -0.68
N CYS A 270 -7.14 -21.44 -0.76
CA CYS A 270 -7.15 -20.31 0.18
C CYS A 270 -8.46 -19.51 0.11
N ALA A 271 -8.96 -19.20 -1.09
CA ALA A 271 -10.24 -18.50 -1.24
C ALA A 271 -11.41 -19.29 -0.61
N GLY A 272 -11.45 -20.61 -0.86
CA GLY A 272 -12.42 -21.50 -0.22
C GLY A 272 -12.29 -21.55 1.30
N ALA A 273 -11.05 -21.60 1.82
CA ALA A 273 -10.80 -21.58 3.26
C ALA A 273 -11.25 -20.26 3.91
N VAL A 274 -10.95 -19.12 3.29
CA VAL A 274 -11.40 -17.80 3.79
C VAL A 274 -12.92 -17.71 3.78
N ALA A 275 -13.58 -18.13 2.69
CA ALA A 275 -15.06 -18.14 2.60
C ALA A 275 -15.68 -19.05 3.68
N LEU A 276 -15.07 -20.21 3.93
CA LEU A 276 -15.51 -21.12 5.00
C LEU A 276 -15.37 -20.49 6.38
N VAL A 277 -14.22 -19.85 6.68
CA VAL A 277 -13.98 -19.15 7.94
C VAL A 277 -15.01 -18.02 8.13
N MET A 278 -15.28 -17.23 7.09
CA MET A 278 -16.30 -16.17 7.14
C MET A 278 -17.68 -16.74 7.52
N LYS A 279 -18.06 -17.86 6.91
CA LYS A 279 -19.34 -18.52 7.19
C LYS A 279 -19.40 -19.12 8.60
N LEU A 280 -18.34 -19.84 9.02
CA LEU A 280 -18.31 -20.53 10.33
C LEU A 280 -18.28 -19.53 11.51
N LEU A 281 -17.59 -18.41 11.35
CA LEU A 281 -17.50 -17.37 12.39
C LEU A 281 -18.63 -16.34 12.30
N GLY A 282 -19.56 -16.45 11.36
CA GLY A 282 -20.66 -15.51 11.18
C GLY A 282 -20.17 -14.07 10.98
N LEU A 283 -19.08 -13.88 10.21
CA LEU A 283 -18.53 -12.54 9.99
C LEU A 283 -19.51 -11.66 9.22
N PRO A 284 -19.50 -10.32 9.44
CA PRO A 284 -20.38 -9.39 8.75
C PRO A 284 -20.41 -9.61 7.24
N SER A 285 -21.62 -9.70 6.69
CA SER A 285 -21.83 -9.90 5.27
C SER A 285 -21.56 -8.60 4.48
N SER A 286 -21.44 -8.72 3.16
CA SER A 286 -21.36 -7.56 2.27
C SER A 286 -22.57 -6.66 2.40
N GLU A 287 -23.75 -7.20 2.66
CA GLU A 287 -24.98 -6.43 2.86
C GLU A 287 -24.90 -5.53 4.09
N VAL A 288 -24.37 -6.05 5.22
CA VAL A 288 -24.15 -5.25 6.43
C VAL A 288 -23.20 -4.08 6.14
N THR A 289 -22.14 -4.31 5.36
CA THR A 289 -21.18 -3.27 4.97
C THR A 289 -21.82 -2.23 4.04
N LEU A 290 -22.68 -2.66 3.12
CA LEU A 290 -23.42 -1.74 2.24
C LEU A 290 -24.44 -0.90 3.02
N GLN A 291 -25.18 -1.53 3.93
CA GLN A 291 -26.10 -0.80 4.81
C GLN A 291 -25.34 0.21 5.67
N ASP A 292 -24.18 -0.15 6.23
CA ASP A 292 -23.32 0.79 6.95
C ASP A 292 -23.01 2.06 6.10
N THR A 293 -22.64 1.86 4.84
CA THR A 293 -22.33 2.96 3.91
C THR A 293 -23.54 3.83 3.64
N PHE A 294 -24.67 3.25 3.29
CA PHE A 294 -25.86 3.99 2.84
C PHE A 294 -26.72 4.58 3.96
N THR A 295 -26.56 4.10 5.20
CA THR A 295 -27.31 4.57 6.36
C THR A 295 -26.52 5.49 7.29
N ARG A 296 -25.35 5.97 6.86
CA ARG A 296 -24.44 6.78 7.69
C ARG A 296 -24.11 6.05 9.01
N HIS A 297 -23.61 4.84 8.89
CA HIS A 297 -23.28 4.00 10.03
C HIS A 297 -24.50 3.64 10.88
N PHE A 298 -25.56 3.17 10.23
CA PHE A 298 -26.85 2.77 10.86
C PHE A 298 -27.55 3.90 11.64
N ARG A 299 -27.29 5.17 11.29
CA ARG A 299 -27.99 6.34 11.85
C ARG A 299 -29.24 6.71 11.08
N ALA A 300 -29.38 6.24 9.85
CA ALA A 300 -30.55 6.41 8.99
C ALA A 300 -31.25 5.04 8.78
N PRO A 301 -32.52 5.03 8.37
CA PRO A 301 -33.23 3.79 8.04
C PRO A 301 -32.52 2.97 6.97
N GLU A 302 -32.66 1.66 7.06
CA GLU A 302 -32.08 0.73 6.06
C GLU A 302 -32.65 0.98 4.67
N VAL A 303 -31.78 0.74 3.71
CA VAL A 303 -32.07 0.91 2.29
C VAL A 303 -32.58 -0.41 1.74
N PRO A 304 -33.75 -0.49 1.08
CA PRO A 304 -34.30 -1.73 0.60
C PRO A 304 -33.47 -2.40 -0.49
N ASP A 305 -32.80 -1.59 -1.37
CA ASP A 305 -32.04 -2.09 -2.52
C ASP A 305 -30.57 -1.64 -2.47
N PRO A 306 -29.74 -2.11 -1.51
CA PRO A 306 -28.39 -1.62 -1.34
C PRO A 306 -27.48 -1.95 -2.52
N TRP A 307 -27.68 -3.09 -3.20
CA TRP A 307 -26.90 -3.49 -4.36
C TRP A 307 -27.19 -2.63 -5.60
N ALA A 308 -28.46 -2.31 -5.87
CA ALA A 308 -28.81 -1.43 -6.97
C ALA A 308 -28.22 -0.02 -6.75
N ARG A 309 -28.25 0.48 -5.51
CA ARG A 309 -27.63 1.75 -5.16
C ARG A 309 -26.10 1.72 -5.28
N LEU A 310 -25.46 0.59 -4.94
CA LEU A 310 -24.03 0.44 -5.13
C LEU A 310 -23.67 0.56 -6.62
N VAL A 311 -24.37 -0.13 -7.49
CA VAL A 311 -24.13 -0.07 -8.94
C VAL A 311 -24.30 1.36 -9.48
N ASP A 312 -25.38 2.07 -9.09
CA ASP A 312 -25.57 3.47 -9.49
C ASP A 312 -24.45 4.38 -8.98
N LEU A 313 -24.01 4.19 -7.74
CA LEU A 313 -22.92 4.95 -7.15
C LEU A 313 -21.59 4.63 -7.83
N ASP A 314 -21.31 3.36 -8.14
CA ASP A 314 -20.13 2.93 -8.87
C ASP A 314 -20.05 3.56 -10.26
N LEU A 315 -21.15 3.55 -11.01
CA LEU A 315 -21.18 4.18 -12.34
C LEU A 315 -20.83 5.68 -12.28
N LYS A 316 -21.37 6.38 -11.28
CA LYS A 316 -21.08 7.80 -11.04
C LYS A 316 -19.64 8.01 -10.57
N TYR A 317 -19.18 7.18 -9.64
CA TYR A 317 -17.82 7.25 -9.10
C TYR A 317 -16.78 7.02 -10.20
N TRP A 318 -16.87 5.92 -10.94
CA TRP A 318 -15.87 5.59 -11.96
C TRP A 318 -15.86 6.57 -13.11
N SER A 319 -17.02 7.13 -13.52
CA SER A 319 -17.06 8.18 -14.54
C SER A 319 -16.35 9.45 -14.06
N HIS A 320 -16.59 9.87 -12.82
CA HIS A 320 -15.89 11.00 -12.19
C HIS A 320 -14.39 10.74 -12.08
N TRP A 321 -14.01 9.59 -11.52
CA TRP A 321 -12.62 9.20 -11.32
C TRP A 321 -11.83 9.15 -12.64
N ILE A 322 -12.41 8.59 -13.70
CA ILE A 322 -11.79 8.59 -15.04
C ILE A 322 -11.58 10.02 -15.54
N GLY A 323 -12.54 10.91 -15.32
CA GLY A 323 -12.41 12.33 -15.66
C GLY A 323 -11.25 13.01 -14.94
N GLU A 324 -11.11 12.78 -13.63
CA GLU A 324 -9.98 13.31 -12.84
C GLU A 324 -8.64 12.72 -13.31
N GLN A 325 -8.61 11.41 -13.58
CA GLN A 325 -7.41 10.77 -14.11
C GLN A 325 -7.04 11.22 -15.51
N ALA A 326 -8.01 11.59 -16.35
CA ALA A 326 -7.76 12.15 -17.66
C ALA A 326 -7.15 13.56 -17.59
N ALA A 327 -7.53 14.35 -16.59
CA ALA A 327 -6.93 15.65 -16.32
C ALA A 327 -5.48 15.54 -15.83
N MET A 328 -5.14 14.49 -15.05
CA MET A 328 -3.79 14.19 -14.57
C MET A 328 -3.43 12.72 -14.81
N PRO A 329 -3.08 12.32 -16.05
CA PRO A 329 -3.02 10.91 -16.45
C PRO A 329 -1.81 10.13 -15.90
N PHE A 330 -1.01 10.72 -15.03
CA PHE A 330 0.21 10.12 -14.50
C PHE A 330 -0.01 8.70 -13.95
N PHE A 331 -1.05 8.53 -13.11
CA PHE A 331 -1.34 7.23 -12.50
C PHE A 331 -1.74 6.18 -13.55
N LEU A 332 -2.64 6.53 -14.47
CA LEU A 332 -3.08 5.61 -15.53
C LEU A 332 -1.93 5.19 -16.43
N VAL A 333 -1.12 6.17 -16.87
CA VAL A 333 0.04 5.91 -17.74
C VAL A 333 1.08 5.05 -17.01
N ALA A 334 1.43 5.41 -15.77
CA ALA A 334 2.39 4.67 -14.97
C ALA A 334 1.93 3.22 -14.73
N THR A 335 0.65 3.02 -14.38
CA THR A 335 0.08 1.71 -14.13
C THR A 335 -0.01 0.87 -15.42
N ALA A 336 -0.49 1.45 -16.52
CA ALA A 336 -0.59 0.77 -17.80
C ALA A 336 0.80 0.34 -18.32
N LEU A 337 1.78 1.24 -18.28
CA LEU A 337 3.15 0.95 -18.69
C LEU A 337 3.79 -0.14 -17.80
N SER A 338 3.60 -0.03 -16.49
CA SER A 338 4.11 -1.01 -15.54
C SER A 338 3.48 -2.39 -15.74
N LEU A 339 2.17 -2.47 -15.87
CA LEU A 339 1.48 -3.73 -16.17
C LEU A 339 1.92 -4.30 -17.52
N TRP A 340 2.06 -3.48 -18.55
CA TRP A 340 2.56 -3.93 -19.85
C TRP A 340 3.97 -4.55 -19.74
N VAL A 341 4.89 -3.90 -19.04
CA VAL A 341 6.26 -4.42 -18.84
C VAL A 341 6.22 -5.70 -17.99
N LEU A 342 5.43 -5.74 -16.92
CA LEU A 342 5.28 -6.90 -16.04
C LEU A 342 4.70 -8.11 -16.80
N LEU A 343 3.68 -7.91 -17.63
CA LEU A 343 3.09 -8.99 -18.45
C LEU A 343 4.04 -9.50 -19.53
N ARG A 344 4.86 -8.60 -20.12
CA ARG A 344 5.81 -8.97 -21.19
C ARG A 344 7.09 -9.60 -20.67
N ARG A 345 7.62 -9.12 -19.54
CA ARG A 345 8.96 -9.47 -19.03
C ARG A 345 8.97 -10.04 -17.62
N GLY A 346 7.92 -9.86 -16.85
CA GLY A 346 7.84 -10.21 -15.42
C GLY A 346 7.52 -11.69 -15.13
N GLY A 347 7.24 -12.50 -16.16
CA GLY A 347 6.87 -13.90 -15.94
C GLY A 347 5.63 -14.01 -15.06
N VAL A 348 5.73 -14.70 -13.91
CA VAL A 348 4.63 -14.87 -12.95
C VAL A 348 4.21 -13.56 -12.26
N LEU A 349 5.11 -12.56 -12.20
CA LEU A 349 4.79 -11.25 -11.61
C LEU A 349 3.69 -10.52 -12.38
N GLY A 350 3.58 -10.69 -13.70
CA GLY A 350 2.58 -10.02 -14.51
C GLY A 350 1.14 -10.38 -14.08
N PRO A 351 0.74 -11.66 -14.14
CA PRO A 351 -0.59 -12.09 -13.68
C PRO A 351 -0.86 -11.75 -12.20
N LEU A 352 0.13 -11.91 -11.32
CA LEU A 352 -0.01 -11.55 -9.91
C LEU A 352 -0.24 -10.04 -9.71
N ALA A 353 0.49 -9.20 -10.44
CA ALA A 353 0.30 -7.76 -10.41
C ALA A 353 -1.09 -7.34 -10.91
N CYS A 354 -1.59 -7.98 -11.98
CA CYS A 354 -2.98 -7.77 -12.44
C CYS A 354 -4.00 -8.11 -11.34
N ALA A 355 -3.84 -9.26 -10.67
CA ALA A 355 -4.73 -9.68 -9.59
C ALA A 355 -4.73 -8.67 -8.43
N VAL A 356 -3.55 -8.15 -8.04
CA VAL A 356 -3.43 -7.13 -7.00
C VAL A 356 -4.07 -5.81 -7.41
N THR A 357 -3.87 -5.37 -8.65
CA THR A 357 -4.52 -4.15 -9.19
C THR A 357 -6.04 -4.28 -9.14
N LEU A 358 -6.57 -5.40 -9.62
CA LEU A 358 -8.00 -5.68 -9.59
C LEU A 358 -8.54 -5.80 -8.16
N THR A 359 -7.72 -6.29 -7.20
CA THR A 359 -8.10 -6.28 -5.78
C THR A 359 -8.27 -4.85 -5.27
N GLY A 360 -7.37 -3.93 -5.59
CA GLY A 360 -7.51 -2.52 -5.25
C GLY A 360 -8.74 -1.88 -5.88
N ALA A 361 -8.99 -2.13 -7.17
CA ALA A 361 -10.18 -1.66 -7.86
C ALA A 361 -11.47 -2.23 -7.24
N ALA A 362 -11.49 -3.51 -6.89
CA ALA A 362 -12.63 -4.15 -6.23
C ALA A 362 -12.91 -3.58 -4.84
N GLN A 363 -11.89 -3.13 -4.10
CA GLN A 363 -12.08 -2.46 -2.81
C GLN A 363 -12.77 -1.10 -2.98
N ILE A 364 -12.40 -0.35 -4.00
CA ILE A 364 -13.07 0.91 -4.34
C ILE A 364 -14.51 0.61 -4.76
N ALA A 365 -14.74 -0.35 -5.65
CA ALA A 365 -16.07 -0.72 -6.11
C ALA A 365 -16.98 -1.23 -4.97
N ALA A 366 -16.41 -1.89 -3.94
CA ALA A 366 -17.19 -2.28 -2.77
C ALA A 366 -17.55 -1.09 -1.85
N HIS A 367 -16.88 0.05 -1.99
CA HIS A 367 -17.06 1.23 -1.14
C HIS A 367 -16.66 2.51 -1.89
N PRO A 368 -17.43 2.93 -2.93
CA PRO A 368 -17.05 3.98 -3.86
C PRO A 368 -17.26 5.39 -3.27
N LEU A 369 -16.48 5.73 -2.24
CA LEU A 369 -16.45 7.04 -1.62
C LEU A 369 -15.20 7.81 -2.07
N VAL A 370 -15.39 8.98 -2.65
CA VAL A 370 -14.31 9.85 -3.14
C VAL A 370 -13.27 10.14 -2.05
N GLN A 371 -13.72 10.37 -0.82
CA GLN A 371 -12.85 10.69 0.32
C GLN A 371 -11.94 9.53 0.76
N GLU A 372 -12.29 8.29 0.41
CA GLU A 372 -11.57 7.08 0.80
C GLU A 372 -10.87 6.39 -0.37
N ALA A 373 -11.08 6.87 -1.58
CA ALA A 373 -10.60 6.26 -2.81
C ALA A 373 -9.08 6.05 -2.83
N ASP A 374 -8.31 7.05 -2.43
CA ASP A 374 -6.85 6.97 -2.38
C ASP A 374 -6.37 5.88 -1.43
N ARG A 375 -7.08 5.69 -0.32
CA ARG A 375 -6.79 4.69 0.69
C ARG A 375 -7.16 3.29 0.21
N LEU A 376 -8.39 3.12 -0.28
CA LEU A 376 -8.90 1.83 -0.74
C LEU A 376 -8.20 1.35 -2.01
N GLY A 377 -7.89 2.28 -2.91
CA GLY A 377 -7.18 2.01 -4.16
C GLY A 377 -5.67 1.84 -4.03
N VAL A 378 -5.10 1.91 -2.82
CA VAL A 378 -3.64 1.90 -2.63
C VAL A 378 -2.94 0.71 -3.29
N LEU A 379 -3.59 -0.47 -3.32
CA LEU A 379 -3.03 -1.67 -3.95
C LEU A 379 -2.85 -1.52 -5.47
N MET A 380 -3.57 -0.60 -6.12
CA MET A 380 -3.40 -0.31 -7.55
C MET A 380 -2.02 0.29 -7.87
N TRP A 381 -1.26 0.75 -6.87
CA TRP A 381 0.11 1.24 -7.02
C TRP A 381 1.18 0.13 -6.97
N VAL A 382 0.83 -1.09 -6.59
CA VAL A 382 1.78 -2.22 -6.55
C VAL A 382 2.42 -2.49 -7.91
N PRO A 383 1.67 -2.52 -9.05
CA PRO A 383 2.29 -2.67 -10.36
C PRO A 383 3.32 -1.59 -10.69
N VAL A 384 3.05 -0.34 -10.33
CA VAL A 384 3.98 0.78 -10.56
C VAL A 384 5.30 0.52 -9.84
N THR A 385 5.21 0.13 -8.56
CA THR A 385 6.38 -0.19 -7.73
C THR A 385 7.22 -1.33 -8.31
N LEU A 386 6.57 -2.42 -8.75
CA LEU A 386 7.24 -3.58 -9.33
C LEU A 386 7.73 -3.31 -10.78
N GLY A 387 6.95 -2.55 -11.55
CA GLY A 387 7.24 -2.21 -12.94
C GLY A 387 8.45 -1.28 -13.08
N ILE A 388 8.61 -0.31 -12.20
CA ILE A 388 9.79 0.58 -12.17
C ILE A 388 11.08 -0.23 -12.05
N ALA A 389 11.09 -1.30 -11.23
CA ALA A 389 12.25 -2.17 -11.10
C ALA A 389 12.62 -2.86 -12.44
N LEU A 390 11.62 -3.35 -13.18
CA LEU A 390 11.84 -3.97 -14.49
C LEU A 390 12.24 -2.95 -15.57
N ILE A 391 11.67 -1.76 -15.54
CA ILE A 391 12.03 -0.65 -16.44
C ILE A 391 13.49 -0.25 -16.18
N THR A 392 13.89 -0.09 -14.92
CA THR A 392 15.28 0.22 -14.54
C THR A 392 16.25 -0.84 -15.03
N GLN A 393 15.88 -2.11 -14.97
CA GLN A 393 16.68 -3.19 -15.55
C GLN A 393 16.76 -3.06 -17.07
N ALA A 394 15.63 -2.83 -17.75
CA ALA A 394 15.58 -2.74 -19.20
C ALA A 394 16.42 -1.57 -19.74
N VAL A 395 16.41 -0.42 -19.10
CA VAL A 395 17.24 0.74 -19.45
C VAL A 395 18.73 0.41 -19.30
N ARG A 396 19.10 -0.32 -18.28
CA ARG A 396 20.49 -0.72 -18.04
C ARG A 396 21.00 -1.76 -19.06
N ASP A 397 20.10 -2.63 -19.53
CA ASP A 397 20.43 -3.66 -20.52
C ASP A 397 20.40 -3.11 -21.97
N PHE A 398 20.00 -1.84 -22.15
CA PHE A 398 20.14 -1.16 -23.45
C PHE A 398 21.64 -1.06 -23.77
N PRO A 399 22.08 -1.58 -24.94
CA PRO A 399 23.46 -1.41 -25.36
C PRO A 399 23.75 0.09 -25.41
N SER A 400 24.79 0.52 -24.68
CA SER A 400 25.35 1.85 -24.86
C SER A 400 25.62 2.00 -26.36
N LEU A 401 25.01 3.03 -26.97
CA LEU A 401 25.34 3.39 -28.36
C LEU A 401 26.86 3.32 -28.49
N PRO A 402 27.40 2.62 -29.51
CA PRO A 402 28.85 2.52 -29.70
C PRO A 402 29.38 3.94 -29.68
N ASN A 403 30.32 4.18 -28.77
CA ASN A 403 30.99 5.46 -28.61
C ASN A 403 32.01 5.62 -29.77
N ASP A 404 31.50 5.36 -30.99
CA ASP A 404 32.26 5.40 -32.24
C ASP A 404 32.14 6.82 -32.81
N ARG A 405 32.67 7.78 -32.04
CA ARG A 405 33.08 9.06 -32.55
C ARG A 405 34.55 9.29 -32.28
N THR A 406 35.41 8.34 -32.65
CA THR A 406 36.68 8.73 -33.23
C THR A 406 36.36 9.23 -34.64
N VAL A 407 35.86 10.45 -34.73
CA VAL A 407 35.93 11.22 -35.97
C VAL A 407 37.45 11.31 -36.26
N ARG A 408 37.98 10.42 -37.06
CA ARG A 408 39.27 10.62 -37.70
C ARG A 408 39.10 11.85 -38.56
N VAL A 409 39.53 13.00 -38.02
CA VAL A 409 39.78 14.18 -38.84
C VAL A 409 40.80 13.76 -39.88
N PRO A 410 40.46 13.77 -41.19
CA PRO A 410 41.47 13.54 -42.20
C PRO A 410 42.54 14.60 -42.02
N SER A 411 43.78 14.18 -41.78
CA SER A 411 44.93 15.09 -41.82
C SER A 411 45.00 15.66 -43.24
N SER A 412 44.43 16.85 -43.40
CA SER A 412 44.64 17.64 -44.62
C SER A 412 46.12 17.90 -44.74
N THR A 413 46.73 17.31 -45.76
CA THR A 413 48.04 17.61 -46.28
C THR A 413 48.10 19.13 -46.53
N VAL A 414 48.86 19.85 -45.71
CA VAL A 414 49.21 21.23 -45.97
C VAL A 414 50.18 21.22 -47.10
N GLU A 415 49.70 21.42 -48.34
CA GLU A 415 50.52 21.78 -49.47
C GLU A 415 51.07 23.17 -49.22
N THR A 416 52.41 23.24 -48.92
CA THR A 416 53.18 24.45 -48.86
C THR A 416 53.30 25.04 -50.25
N TYR A 417 52.52 26.06 -50.56
CA TYR A 417 52.65 26.89 -51.75
C TYR A 417 53.89 27.76 -51.60
N ARG A 418 54.96 27.40 -52.33
CA ARG A 418 56.20 28.13 -52.45
C ARG A 418 55.97 29.24 -53.49
N ALA A 419 55.89 30.48 -53.07
CA ALA A 419 55.85 31.60 -53.97
C ALA A 419 57.27 31.84 -54.52
N ASP A 420 57.42 31.63 -55.82
CA ASP A 420 58.59 32.07 -56.59
C ASP A 420 58.47 33.58 -56.87
N THR A 421 59.28 34.37 -56.25
CA THR A 421 59.55 35.73 -56.67
C THR A 421 60.70 35.75 -57.62
N THR A 422 60.48 36.02 -58.94
CA THR A 422 61.50 36.42 -59.88
C THR A 422 61.21 37.88 -60.35
N ASP A 423 62.23 38.68 -60.16
CA ASP A 423 62.46 40.03 -60.62
C ASP A 423 62.13 40.29 -62.11
N SER A 424 61.56 41.44 -62.35
CA SER A 424 62.05 42.49 -63.27
C SER A 424 61.07 43.66 -63.36
#